data_ce6b5f53f08170f62da725765960d9c7
#
_entry.id   ce6b5f53f08170f62da725765960d9c7
#
_cell.length_a   1.000
_cell.length_b   1.000
_cell.length_c   1.000
_cell.angle_alpha   90.00
_cell.angle_beta   90.00
_cell.angle_gamma   90.00
#
_symmetry.space_group_name_H-M   'P 1'
#
loop_
_entity.id
_entity.type
_entity.pdbx_description
1 polymer ?
#
loop_
_entity_poly.entity_id
_entity_poly.type
_entity_poly.pdbx_seq_one_letter_code
_entity_poly.pdbx_strand_id
1 'polypeptide(L)'
;MNDTDIVCTVLNNGKIKNKKGVNVPGVHLSMPYMSQRDKDDIIFGIQQGYDFIAASFVRTAQDVYDIRNLLNQYDSNIRIIAKIENREGVNNIDSILLLPTP
;
A
#
# COMPACT_ATOMS: atom_id res chain seq x y z
N MET A 1 -7.44 20.26 -17.64
CA MET A 1 -7.21 18.81 -17.49
C MET A 1 -7.76 18.07 -18.69
N ASN A 2 -7.02 17.13 -19.20
CA ASN A 2 -7.45 16.23 -20.28
C ASN A 2 -7.06 14.78 -19.89
N ASP A 3 -7.16 13.84 -20.82
CA ASP A 3 -6.91 12.41 -20.53
C ASP A 3 -5.46 12.09 -20.19
N THR A 4 -4.52 12.95 -20.54
CA THR A 4 -3.08 12.71 -20.38
C THR A 4 -2.40 13.70 -19.45
N ASP A 5 -2.98 14.89 -19.24
CA ASP A 5 -2.34 15.96 -18.50
C ASP A 5 -3.24 16.50 -17.40
N ILE A 6 -2.62 16.86 -16.29
CA ILE A 6 -3.27 17.59 -15.21
C ILE A 6 -2.59 18.95 -15.11
N VAL A 7 -3.36 20.00 -15.35
CA VAL A 7 -2.87 21.38 -15.21
C VAL A 7 -3.02 21.82 -13.77
N CYS A 8 -1.92 22.23 -13.16
CA CYS A 8 -1.88 22.62 -11.76
C CYS A 8 -1.37 24.03 -11.59
N THR A 9 -1.84 24.69 -10.52
CA THR A 9 -1.30 25.99 -10.09
C THR A 9 -0.38 25.77 -8.90
N VAL A 10 0.84 26.29 -9.00
CA VAL A 10 1.83 26.20 -7.92
C VAL A 10 1.41 27.18 -6.80
N LEU A 11 1.23 26.66 -5.59
CA LEU A 11 0.82 27.45 -4.45
C LEU A 11 2.01 27.92 -3.58
N ASN A 12 3.08 27.17 -3.57
CA ASN A 12 4.28 27.48 -2.79
C ASN A 12 5.53 27.12 -3.57
N ASN A 13 6.66 27.70 -3.15
CA ASN A 13 7.96 27.39 -3.74
C ASN A 13 8.48 26.04 -3.25
N GLY A 14 9.21 25.36 -4.11
CA GLY A 14 9.84 24.10 -3.75
C GLY A 14 10.66 23.53 -4.91
N LYS A 15 11.46 22.53 -4.61
CA LYS A 15 12.20 21.79 -5.62
C LYS A 15 11.59 20.41 -5.81
N ILE A 16 11.27 20.08 -7.05
CA ILE A 16 10.81 18.75 -7.42
C ILE A 16 11.91 18.09 -8.26
N LYS A 17 12.39 16.95 -7.79
CA LYS A 17 13.42 16.19 -8.51
C LYS A 17 12.76 15.06 -9.30
N ASN A 18 13.56 14.41 -10.15
CA ASN A 18 13.12 13.26 -10.92
C ASN A 18 12.74 12.07 -10.01
N LYS A 19 11.81 11.26 -10.46
CA LYS A 19 11.38 10.01 -9.80
C LYS A 19 10.84 10.22 -8.38
N LYS A 20 10.22 11.36 -8.10
CA LYS A 20 9.58 11.60 -6.82
C LYS A 20 8.18 11.02 -6.80
N GLY A 21 7.81 10.43 -5.67
CA GLY A 21 6.45 9.98 -5.43
C GLY A 21 5.50 11.16 -5.20
N VAL A 22 4.23 10.95 -5.51
CA VAL A 22 3.17 11.92 -5.28
C VAL A 22 2.21 11.37 -4.23
N ASN A 23 1.94 12.16 -3.21
CA ASN A 23 0.91 11.86 -2.21
C ASN A 23 -0.28 12.79 -2.42
N VAL A 24 -1.49 12.23 -2.40
CA VAL A 24 -2.73 12.99 -2.59
C VAL A 24 -3.60 12.81 -1.34
N PRO A 25 -3.40 13.65 -0.29
CA PRO A 25 -4.14 13.51 0.95
C PRO A 25 -5.65 13.70 0.76
N GLY A 26 -6.45 12.87 1.45
CA GLY A 26 -7.90 12.99 1.45
C GLY A 26 -8.60 12.47 0.20
N VAL A 27 -7.87 11.88 -0.74
CA VAL A 27 -8.44 11.34 -1.99
C VAL A 27 -8.21 9.84 -2.04
N HIS A 28 -9.28 9.08 -2.31
CA HIS A 28 -9.18 7.66 -2.61
C HIS A 28 -8.67 7.49 -4.04
N LEU A 29 -7.58 6.75 -4.20
CA LEU A 29 -7.04 6.41 -5.51
C LEU A 29 -7.53 5.02 -5.92
N SER A 30 -7.97 4.89 -7.16
CA SER A 30 -8.51 3.64 -7.69
C SER A 30 -7.45 2.62 -8.08
N MET A 31 -6.18 2.96 -7.95
CA MET A 31 -5.07 2.06 -8.26
C MET A 31 -5.07 0.83 -7.35
N PRO A 32 -4.72 -0.35 -7.88
CA PRO A 32 -4.49 -1.52 -7.04
C PRO A 32 -3.46 -1.21 -5.94
N TYR A 33 -3.67 -1.78 -4.75
CA TYR A 33 -2.73 -1.58 -3.64
C TYR A 33 -1.35 -2.13 -3.95
N MET A 34 -1.28 -3.35 -4.50
CA MET A 34 -0.01 -3.98 -4.87
C MET A 34 0.23 -3.89 -6.38
N SER A 35 1.41 -3.40 -6.76
CA SER A 35 1.91 -3.54 -8.12
C SER A 35 2.45 -4.96 -8.35
N GLN A 36 2.74 -5.30 -9.61
CA GLN A 36 3.40 -6.56 -9.90
C GLN A 36 4.77 -6.65 -9.22
N ARG A 37 5.50 -5.53 -9.16
CA ARG A 37 6.78 -5.46 -8.47
C ARG A 37 6.64 -5.76 -6.97
N ASP A 38 5.60 -5.21 -6.33
CA ASP A 38 5.33 -5.49 -4.91
C ASP A 38 5.10 -6.98 -4.68
N LYS A 39 4.33 -7.62 -5.58
CA LYS A 39 4.08 -9.07 -5.50
C LYS A 39 5.37 -9.87 -5.65
N ASP A 40 6.21 -9.49 -6.60
CA ASP A 40 7.51 -10.15 -6.82
C ASP A 40 8.42 -10.00 -5.60
N ASP A 41 8.43 -8.83 -4.99
CA ASP A 41 9.21 -8.56 -3.77
C ASP A 41 8.71 -9.39 -2.59
N ILE A 42 7.40 -9.55 -2.44
CA ILE A 42 6.80 -10.40 -1.40
C ILE A 42 7.19 -11.88 -1.62
N ILE A 43 7.10 -12.35 -2.84
CA ILE A 43 7.51 -13.73 -3.18
C ILE A 43 8.98 -13.94 -2.86
N PHE A 44 9.82 -12.98 -3.18
CA PHE A 44 11.25 -13.02 -2.81
C PHE A 44 11.41 -13.13 -1.28
N GLY A 45 10.67 -12.32 -0.51
CA GLY A 45 10.71 -12.37 0.95
C GLY A 45 10.28 -13.73 1.50
N ILE A 46 9.28 -14.36 0.89
CA ILE A 46 8.85 -15.72 1.26
C ILE A 46 10.00 -16.71 1.03
N GLN A 47 10.66 -16.63 -0.12
CA GLN A 47 11.78 -17.52 -0.47
C GLN A 47 12.98 -17.32 0.46
N GLN A 48 13.17 -16.11 0.96
CA GLN A 48 14.26 -15.80 1.90
C GLN A 48 13.93 -16.10 3.36
N GLY A 49 12.69 -16.49 3.65
CA GLY A 49 12.28 -16.84 5.01
C GLY A 49 12.07 -15.62 5.92
N TYR A 50 11.58 -14.52 5.39
CA TYR A 50 11.27 -13.34 6.20
C TYR A 50 10.14 -13.65 7.19
N ASP A 51 10.20 -13.03 8.37
CA ASP A 51 9.21 -13.22 9.43
C ASP A 51 8.06 -12.22 9.34
N PHE A 52 8.34 -11.02 8.85
CA PHE A 52 7.38 -9.92 8.81
C PHE A 52 7.41 -9.19 7.47
N ILE A 53 6.26 -8.66 7.09
CA ILE A 53 6.11 -7.70 6.01
C ILE A 53 5.53 -6.41 6.60
N ALA A 54 6.24 -5.30 6.43
CA ALA A 54 5.72 -3.98 6.78
C ALA A 54 5.05 -3.37 5.55
N ALA A 55 3.73 -3.37 5.55
CA ALA A 55 2.93 -2.87 4.43
C ALA A 55 2.70 -1.37 4.57
N SER A 56 3.30 -0.58 3.69
CA SER A 56 3.19 0.88 3.69
C SER A 56 1.86 1.35 3.14
N PHE A 57 1.37 2.48 3.64
CA PHE A 57 0.18 3.17 3.14
C PHE A 57 -1.06 2.28 3.03
N VAL A 58 -1.31 1.45 4.03
CA VAL A 58 -2.54 0.63 4.07
C VAL A 58 -3.75 1.55 4.17
N ARG A 59 -4.72 1.35 3.26
CA ARG A 59 -5.93 2.17 3.16
C ARG A 59 -7.15 1.45 3.73
N THR A 60 -7.29 0.18 3.42
CA THR A 60 -8.48 -0.63 3.75
C THR A 60 -8.09 -2.02 4.20
N ALA A 61 -9.06 -2.73 4.80
CA ALA A 61 -8.90 -4.15 5.11
C ALA A 61 -8.59 -4.98 3.86
N GLN A 62 -9.14 -4.61 2.70
CA GLN A 62 -8.90 -5.32 1.45
C GLN A 62 -7.42 -5.28 1.05
N ASP A 63 -6.73 -4.16 1.30
CA ASP A 63 -5.30 -4.04 1.01
C ASP A 63 -4.49 -5.10 1.78
N VAL A 64 -4.79 -5.26 3.06
CA VAL A 64 -4.14 -6.30 3.89
C VAL A 64 -4.55 -7.70 3.45
N TYR A 65 -5.81 -7.86 3.09
CA TYR A 65 -6.34 -9.14 2.61
C TYR A 65 -5.64 -9.60 1.33
N ASP A 66 -5.35 -8.67 0.43
CA ASP A 66 -4.63 -8.97 -0.82
C ASP A 66 -3.23 -9.52 -0.53
N ILE A 67 -2.52 -8.94 0.43
CA ILE A 67 -1.22 -9.45 0.87
C ILE A 67 -1.38 -10.84 1.49
N ARG A 68 -2.37 -11.01 2.37
CA ARG A 68 -2.62 -12.30 3.04
C ARG A 68 -2.94 -13.40 2.03
N ASN A 69 -3.75 -13.09 1.02
CA ASN A 69 -4.08 -14.05 -0.03
C ASN A 69 -2.85 -14.50 -0.81
N LEU A 70 -1.94 -13.57 -1.13
CA LEU A 70 -0.70 -13.90 -1.80
C LEU A 70 0.18 -14.80 -0.92
N LEU A 71 0.30 -14.50 0.37
CA LEU A 71 1.05 -15.33 1.32
C LEU A 71 0.45 -16.73 1.43
N ASN A 72 -0.87 -16.84 1.45
CA ASN A 72 -1.57 -18.12 1.55
C ASN A 72 -1.35 -19.00 0.32
N GLN A 73 -1.19 -18.40 -0.86
CA GLN A 73 -0.85 -19.16 -2.08
C GLN A 73 0.49 -19.90 -1.98
N TYR A 74 1.38 -19.41 -1.13
CA TYR A 74 2.71 -20.01 -0.90
C TYR A 74 2.81 -20.71 0.46
N ASP A 75 1.70 -20.94 1.14
CA ASP A 75 1.64 -21.53 2.49
C ASP A 75 2.54 -20.81 3.49
N SER A 76 2.66 -19.49 3.36
CA SER A 76 3.55 -18.68 4.19
C SER A 76 2.84 -18.16 5.44
N ASN A 77 3.52 -18.25 6.58
CA ASN A 77 3.06 -17.73 7.88
C ASN A 77 3.64 -16.36 8.20
N ILE A 78 4.17 -15.65 7.21
CA ILE A 78 4.70 -14.30 7.41
C ILE A 78 3.62 -13.41 8.01
N ARG A 79 3.98 -12.65 9.03
CA ARG A 79 3.09 -11.70 9.70
C ARG A 79 3.11 -10.36 9.00
N ILE A 80 1.97 -9.71 8.96
CA ILE A 80 1.79 -8.41 8.30
C ILE A 80 1.72 -7.31 9.35
N ILE A 81 2.55 -6.30 9.21
CA ILE A 81 2.48 -5.05 9.98
C ILE A 81 1.84 -4.01 9.05
N ALA A 82 0.59 -3.65 9.31
CA ALA A 82 -0.08 -2.62 8.53
C ALA A 82 0.37 -1.24 9.02
N LYS A 83 0.94 -0.45 8.12
CA LYS A 83 1.36 0.92 8.42
C LYS A 83 0.24 1.87 8.03
N ILE A 84 -0.35 2.52 9.03
CA ILE A 84 -1.46 3.46 8.83
C ILE A 84 -0.86 4.85 8.69
N GLU A 85 -0.80 5.34 7.46
CA GLU A 85 -0.05 6.54 7.11
C GLU A 85 -0.89 7.58 6.36
N ASN A 86 -2.20 7.32 6.18
CA ASN A 86 -3.10 8.25 5.50
C ASN A 86 -4.47 8.29 6.19
N ARG A 87 -5.29 9.27 5.81
CA ARG A 87 -6.61 9.47 6.40
C ARG A 87 -7.54 8.28 6.15
N GLU A 88 -7.51 7.71 4.98
CA GLU A 88 -8.35 6.56 4.63
C GLU A 88 -8.05 5.37 5.54
N GLY A 89 -6.77 5.08 5.79
CA GLY A 89 -6.36 4.03 6.73
C GLY A 89 -6.84 4.30 8.15
N VAL A 90 -6.76 5.53 8.62
CA VAL A 90 -7.28 5.92 9.95
C VAL A 90 -8.78 5.70 10.01
N ASN A 91 -9.52 6.12 8.99
CA ASN A 91 -10.98 5.95 8.95
C ASN A 91 -11.40 4.48 8.93
N ASN A 92 -10.58 3.60 8.39
CA ASN A 92 -10.85 2.16 8.27
C ASN A 92 -10.13 1.31 9.32
N ILE A 93 -9.56 1.93 10.36
CA ILE A 93 -8.69 1.23 11.32
C ILE A 93 -9.40 0.04 11.98
N ASP A 94 -10.67 0.17 12.32
CA ASP A 94 -11.40 -0.90 13.00
C ASP A 94 -11.51 -2.14 12.11
N SER A 95 -11.86 -1.97 10.83
CA SER A 95 -11.95 -3.10 9.90
C SER A 95 -10.59 -3.73 9.61
N ILE A 96 -9.52 -2.93 9.59
CA ILE A 96 -8.15 -3.43 9.41
C ILE A 96 -7.74 -4.28 10.61
N LEU A 97 -8.02 -3.82 11.83
CA LEU A 97 -7.67 -4.53 13.06
C LEU A 97 -8.47 -5.82 13.28
N LEU A 98 -9.67 -5.92 12.69
CA LEU A 98 -10.52 -7.11 12.82
C LEU A 98 -10.10 -8.26 11.91
N LEU A 99 -9.11 -8.07 11.04
CA LEU A 99 -8.63 -9.15 10.18
C LEU A 99 -8.01 -10.27 10.99
N PRO A 100 -8.28 -11.55 10.63
CA PRO A 100 -7.67 -12.67 11.35
C PRO A 100 -6.14 -12.64 11.23
N THR A 101 -5.47 -12.96 12.32
CA THR A 101 -4.03 -13.23 12.30
C THR A 101 -3.77 -14.67 11.82
N PRO A 102 -2.60 -14.93 11.26
CA PRO A 102 -2.25 -16.28 10.83
C PRO A 102 -2.13 -17.26 11.98
#